data_f2f1d6776492f348c639265763e13d65
#
_entry.id   f2f1d6776492f348c639265763e13d65
#
_cell.length_a   1.000
_cell.length_b   1.000
_cell.length_c   1.000
_cell.angle_alpha   90.00
_cell.angle_beta   90.00
_cell.angle_gamma   90.00
#
_symmetry.space_group_name_H-M   'P 1'
#
loop_
_entity.id
_entity.type
_entity.pdbx_description
1 polymer ?
#
loop_
_entity_poly.entity_id
_entity_poly.type
_entity_poly.pdbx_seq_one_letter_code
_entity_poly.pdbx_strand_id
1 'polypeptide(L)'
;MIEHEAQEGMNEGINRRHLFQTLAAGAAVSGVIGSPALAQQAPAATLSVASAADYALNPTRWGSAEVAGLFPGFQHLDMRTSGAVIRLRHGGSGPPLLLLHGNPENHVAWHKIAARLAKNYHVVLPDLRGYGDSSLPEPGQNHINYSFRAMAQDMVEVMEQLGHRQFFLAGHDRGGRTSHRMCLDHPERVMKVCMIDVLPNYFVWTNTTKAWAIGSWHWTFMVQPEPFPERLMSAVPAEFFLKNRMVIRGGNGLDFLTPAVFDEYVRCYTLKTITGSCRDYRATATCDFEMDTADKDRRIETPAIVLWGARGQPPARSKEFLEVWKKFAANLEYGEAMDCGHYMAEDIPEIMYDKFTKFFVA
;
A
#
# COMPACT_ATOMS: atom_id res chain seq x y z
N MET A 1 -42.77 -28.08 -38.08
CA MET A 1 -43.53 -28.18 -36.82
C MET A 1 -42.60 -28.72 -35.73
N ILE A 2 -41.49 -28.04 -35.47
CA ILE A 2 -40.60 -28.21 -34.32
C ILE A 2 -39.77 -26.89 -34.22
N GLU A 3 -40.39 -25.84 -33.76
CA GLU A 3 -39.78 -24.54 -33.48
C GLU A 3 -40.74 -23.71 -32.62
N HIS A 4 -41.04 -24.17 -31.39
CA HIS A 4 -41.82 -23.32 -30.46
C HIS A 4 -41.79 -23.77 -28.98
N GLU A 5 -40.77 -24.50 -28.53
CA GLU A 5 -40.65 -24.88 -27.10
C GLU A 5 -39.25 -24.69 -26.55
N ALA A 6 -38.60 -23.52 -26.69
CA ALA A 6 -37.31 -23.24 -26.04
C ALA A 6 -37.16 -21.75 -25.66
N GLN A 7 -38.23 -21.13 -25.14
CA GLN A 7 -38.16 -19.69 -24.79
C GLN A 7 -38.99 -19.30 -23.55
N GLU A 8 -39.20 -20.24 -22.64
CA GLU A 8 -39.80 -19.94 -21.32
C GLU A 8 -38.91 -20.53 -20.18
N GLY A 9 -37.76 -19.97 -19.90
CA GLY A 9 -36.93 -20.48 -18.83
C GLY A 9 -35.76 -19.60 -18.42
N MET A 10 -35.68 -18.35 -18.82
CA MET A 10 -34.60 -17.44 -18.40
C MET A 10 -35.13 -16.01 -18.25
N ASN A 11 -35.97 -15.78 -17.28
CA ASN A 11 -36.30 -14.41 -16.90
C ASN A 11 -36.64 -14.30 -15.40
N GLU A 12 -35.78 -14.84 -14.54
CA GLU A 12 -35.72 -14.38 -13.14
C GLU A 12 -34.64 -13.29 -13.07
N GLY A 13 -35.06 -12.08 -13.39
CA GLY A 13 -34.25 -10.88 -13.31
C GLY A 13 -33.85 -10.66 -11.85
N ILE A 14 -32.53 -10.63 -11.62
CA ILE A 14 -31.93 -10.14 -10.37
C ILE A 14 -32.55 -8.78 -10.07
N ASN A 15 -33.36 -8.71 -9.04
CA ASN A 15 -34.08 -7.51 -8.64
C ASN A 15 -33.09 -6.49 -8.05
N ARG A 16 -32.63 -5.57 -8.89
CA ARG A 16 -31.67 -4.49 -8.55
C ARG A 16 -32.12 -3.58 -7.39
N ARG A 17 -33.33 -3.70 -6.92
CA ARG A 17 -33.86 -2.90 -5.80
C ARG A 17 -33.40 -3.38 -4.42
N HIS A 18 -32.99 -4.63 -4.27
CA HIS A 18 -32.47 -5.11 -2.99
C HIS A 18 -31.02 -4.74 -2.69
N LEU A 19 -30.25 -4.31 -3.69
CA LEU A 19 -28.85 -3.91 -3.46
C LEU A 19 -28.71 -2.50 -2.85
N PHE A 20 -29.76 -1.69 -2.88
CA PHE A 20 -29.75 -0.31 -2.37
C PHE A 20 -30.55 -0.10 -1.09
N GLN A 21 -31.28 -1.09 -0.59
CA GLN A 21 -32.14 -0.94 0.60
C GLN A 21 -31.48 -1.26 1.93
N THR A 22 -30.26 -1.73 1.95
CA THR A 22 -29.48 -2.01 3.18
C THR A 22 -28.62 -0.84 3.67
N LEU A 23 -28.67 0.31 3.01
CA LEU A 23 -27.87 1.49 3.35
C LEU A 23 -28.65 2.63 4.05
N ALA A 24 -29.90 2.42 4.44
CA ALA A 24 -30.72 3.45 5.09
C ALA A 24 -31.40 2.93 6.37
N ALA A 25 -30.62 2.69 7.41
CA ALA A 25 -31.12 2.59 8.78
C ALA A 25 -30.09 3.22 9.75
N GLY A 26 -29.96 4.53 9.68
CA GLY A 26 -29.26 5.33 10.66
C GLY A 26 -30.23 5.69 11.80
N ALA A 27 -30.07 5.11 12.98
CA ALA A 27 -30.80 5.47 14.18
C ALA A 27 -30.19 6.75 14.79
N ALA A 28 -31.01 7.76 14.96
CA ALA A 28 -30.70 8.91 15.79
C ALA A 28 -30.60 8.50 17.24
N VAL A 29 -29.45 8.74 17.88
CA VAL A 29 -29.28 8.67 19.33
C VAL A 29 -28.91 10.04 19.86
N SER A 30 -29.75 10.54 20.73
CA SER A 30 -29.66 11.83 21.42
C SER A 30 -28.45 11.87 22.37
N GLY A 31 -27.85 13.07 22.50
CA GLY A 31 -26.64 13.31 23.24
C GLY A 31 -26.71 13.08 24.74
N VAL A 32 -25.58 12.72 25.29
CA VAL A 32 -25.18 12.98 26.68
C VAL A 32 -23.76 13.58 26.61
N ILE A 33 -23.66 14.82 27.08
CA ILE A 33 -22.40 15.54 27.24
C ILE A 33 -21.69 14.97 28.46
N GLY A 34 -20.65 14.18 28.25
CA GLY A 34 -19.73 13.69 29.25
C GLY A 34 -18.39 14.43 29.16
N SER A 35 -17.91 14.99 30.28
CA SER A 35 -16.64 15.67 30.42
C SER A 35 -15.44 14.86 29.94
N PRO A 36 -14.34 15.51 29.48
CA PRO A 36 -13.17 14.78 28.98
C PRO A 36 -12.44 14.07 30.13
N ALA A 37 -12.48 12.76 30.14
CA ALA A 37 -11.59 11.97 30.97
C ALA A 37 -10.17 12.08 30.41
N LEU A 38 -9.23 12.48 31.28
CA LEU A 38 -7.80 12.45 31.04
C LEU A 38 -7.39 11.08 30.51
N ALA A 39 -6.90 11.05 29.27
CA ALA A 39 -6.33 9.84 28.70
C ALA A 39 -5.13 9.41 29.54
N GLN A 40 -5.29 8.37 30.33
CA GLN A 40 -4.17 7.64 30.91
C GLN A 40 -3.31 7.10 29.77
N GLN A 41 -2.06 7.54 29.72
CA GLN A 41 -1.04 6.95 28.85
C GLN A 41 -0.94 5.45 29.18
N ALA A 42 -1.28 4.60 28.19
CA ALA A 42 -1.01 3.18 28.30
C ALA A 42 0.51 2.97 28.53
N PRO A 43 0.91 2.02 29.39
CA PRO A 43 2.31 1.70 29.60
C PRO A 43 2.96 1.34 28.26
N ALA A 44 4.18 1.83 28.04
CA ALA A 44 4.96 1.51 26.86
C ALA A 44 4.98 -0.02 26.67
N ALA A 45 4.39 -0.47 25.55
CA ALA A 45 4.36 -1.88 25.23
C ALA A 45 5.81 -2.38 25.12
N THR A 46 6.17 -3.36 25.93
CA THR A 46 7.47 -4.03 25.85
C THR A 46 7.58 -4.68 24.48
N LEU A 47 8.54 -4.21 23.71
CA LEU A 47 8.79 -4.61 22.34
C LEU A 47 9.14 -6.09 22.28
N SER A 48 8.26 -6.94 21.78
CA SER A 48 8.60 -8.32 21.52
C SER A 48 8.84 -8.51 20.02
N VAL A 49 10.10 -8.61 19.64
CA VAL A 49 10.48 -9.22 18.37
C VAL A 49 9.87 -10.62 18.37
N ALA A 50 9.06 -10.96 17.39
CA ALA A 50 8.48 -12.29 17.28
C ALA A 50 9.63 -13.30 17.20
N SER A 51 9.64 -14.28 18.10
CA SER A 51 10.67 -15.32 18.09
C SER A 51 10.47 -16.25 16.90
N ALA A 52 11.53 -16.96 16.51
CA ALA A 52 11.44 -18.00 15.49
C ALA A 52 10.40 -19.08 15.82
N ALA A 53 10.07 -19.26 17.10
CA ALA A 53 9.06 -20.20 17.60
C ALA A 53 7.61 -19.72 17.35
N ASP A 54 7.38 -18.41 17.21
CA ASP A 54 6.06 -17.85 16.94
C ASP A 54 5.59 -18.11 15.50
N TYR A 55 6.52 -18.46 14.63
CA TYR A 55 6.30 -18.89 13.26
C TYR A 55 7.11 -20.16 13.03
N ALA A 56 6.47 -21.23 12.54
CA ALA A 56 7.20 -22.35 11.96
C ALA A 56 7.99 -21.79 10.76
N LEU A 57 9.21 -21.35 11.00
CA LEU A 57 10.05 -20.72 9.99
C LEU A 57 10.39 -21.76 8.93
N ASN A 58 9.68 -21.71 7.81
CA ASN A 58 10.16 -22.34 6.59
C ASN A 58 11.39 -21.53 6.15
N PRO A 59 12.60 -22.13 5.99
CA PRO A 59 13.79 -21.42 5.51
C PRO A 59 13.56 -20.70 4.17
N THR A 60 12.67 -21.20 3.32
CA THR A 60 12.26 -20.55 2.06
C THR A 60 11.47 -19.27 2.25
N ARG A 61 11.01 -18.99 3.46
CA ARG A 61 10.23 -17.81 3.81
C ARG A 61 11.03 -16.50 3.76
N TRP A 62 12.36 -16.58 3.72
CA TRP A 62 13.24 -15.40 3.66
C TRP A 62 13.68 -15.05 2.23
N GLY A 63 13.09 -15.66 1.23
CA GLY A 63 13.52 -15.57 -0.14
C GLY A 63 14.70 -16.48 -0.46
N SER A 64 15.16 -16.42 -1.69
CA SER A 64 16.36 -17.15 -2.11
C SER A 64 17.65 -16.51 -1.56
N ALA A 65 18.75 -17.23 -1.62
CA ALA A 65 20.08 -16.68 -1.32
C ALA A 65 20.43 -15.48 -2.22
N GLU A 66 19.93 -15.49 -3.47
CA GLU A 66 20.11 -14.38 -4.40
C GLU A 66 19.39 -13.12 -3.92
N VAL A 67 18.13 -13.24 -3.46
CA VAL A 67 17.39 -12.12 -2.87
C VAL A 67 18.09 -11.61 -1.59
N ALA A 68 18.62 -12.50 -0.76
CA ALA A 68 19.43 -12.09 0.39
C ALA A 68 20.66 -11.28 -0.04
N GLY A 69 21.31 -11.67 -1.13
CA GLY A 69 22.47 -10.97 -1.71
C GLY A 69 22.16 -9.56 -2.23
N LEU A 70 20.89 -9.24 -2.53
CA LEU A 70 20.47 -7.90 -2.96
C LEU A 70 20.48 -6.86 -1.81
N PHE A 71 20.54 -7.31 -0.55
CA PHE A 71 20.50 -6.46 0.64
C PHE A 71 21.73 -6.68 1.55
N PRO A 72 22.94 -6.40 1.05
CA PRO A 72 24.15 -6.60 1.85
C PRO A 72 24.11 -5.73 3.12
N GLY A 73 24.38 -6.35 4.28
CA GLY A 73 24.39 -5.67 5.58
C GLY A 73 23.00 -5.42 6.20
N PHE A 74 21.93 -5.87 5.56
CA PHE A 74 20.58 -5.79 6.14
C PHE A 74 20.28 -6.99 7.02
N GLN A 75 19.58 -6.74 8.12
CA GLN A 75 19.00 -7.74 9.00
C GLN A 75 17.53 -7.98 8.66
N HIS A 76 17.03 -9.14 9.02
CA HIS A 76 15.60 -9.50 8.91
C HIS A 76 14.97 -9.52 10.28
N LEU A 77 13.76 -8.99 10.41
CA LEU A 77 12.97 -9.06 11.63
C LEU A 77 11.51 -9.38 11.30
N ASP A 78 10.87 -10.07 12.23
CA ASP A 78 9.41 -10.14 12.34
C ASP A 78 9.02 -9.37 13.59
N MET A 79 8.36 -8.23 13.42
CA MET A 79 7.99 -7.35 14.53
C MET A 79 6.49 -7.40 14.78
N ARG A 80 6.11 -7.64 16.05
CA ARG A 80 4.71 -7.52 16.45
C ARG A 80 4.34 -6.07 16.59
N THR A 81 3.24 -5.72 15.94
CA THR A 81 2.53 -4.48 16.17
C THR A 81 1.21 -4.78 16.90
N SER A 82 0.46 -3.75 17.24
CA SER A 82 -0.87 -3.92 17.84
C SER A 82 -1.86 -4.64 16.93
N GLY A 83 -1.64 -4.60 15.60
CA GLY A 83 -2.58 -5.14 14.59
C GLY A 83 -2.06 -6.26 13.70
N ALA A 84 -0.74 -6.47 13.66
CA ALA A 84 -0.14 -7.43 12.74
C ALA A 84 1.21 -7.96 13.23
N VAL A 85 1.79 -8.87 12.46
CA VAL A 85 3.22 -9.16 12.52
C VAL A 85 3.82 -8.70 11.20
N ILE A 86 4.73 -7.78 11.28
CA ILE A 86 5.35 -7.13 10.14
C ILE A 86 6.73 -7.74 9.90
N ARG A 87 6.89 -8.36 8.73
CA ARG A 87 8.17 -8.76 8.19
C ARG A 87 8.89 -7.53 7.65
N LEU A 88 10.17 -7.38 7.99
CA LEU A 88 10.97 -6.29 7.45
C LEU A 88 12.43 -6.64 7.26
N ARG A 89 13.11 -5.87 6.43
CA ARG A 89 14.56 -5.75 6.41
C ARG A 89 14.95 -4.36 6.90
N HIS A 90 16.06 -4.26 7.63
CA HIS A 90 16.62 -2.97 7.98
C HIS A 90 18.14 -3.02 7.98
N GLY A 91 18.78 -1.89 7.71
CA GLY A 91 20.24 -1.82 7.66
C GLY A 91 20.76 -0.40 7.52
N GLY A 92 22.07 -0.25 7.71
CA GLY A 92 22.72 1.04 7.71
C GLY A 92 22.63 1.77 9.06
N SER A 93 23.14 3.00 9.07
CA SER A 93 23.15 3.89 10.24
C SER A 93 22.97 5.34 9.78
N GLY A 94 22.44 6.19 10.66
CA GLY A 94 22.12 7.58 10.36
C GLY A 94 20.65 7.90 10.55
N PRO A 95 20.14 9.01 9.97
CA PRO A 95 18.73 9.35 10.05
C PRO A 95 17.84 8.22 9.52
N PRO A 96 16.74 7.89 10.21
CA PRO A 96 15.86 6.79 9.81
C PRO A 96 15.07 7.12 8.55
N LEU A 97 15.03 6.17 7.61
CA LEU A 97 14.30 6.26 6.35
C LEU A 97 13.42 5.02 6.17
N LEU A 98 12.11 5.21 6.22
CA LEU A 98 11.11 4.18 6.00
C LEU A 98 10.66 4.18 4.55
N LEU A 99 10.73 3.02 3.87
CA LEU A 99 10.35 2.86 2.47
C LEU A 99 9.21 1.83 2.35
N LEU A 100 8.04 2.26 1.87
CA LEU A 100 6.83 1.45 1.77
C LEU A 100 6.54 1.08 0.31
N HIS A 101 6.41 -0.21 0.03
CA HIS A 101 6.13 -0.77 -1.29
C HIS A 101 4.64 -0.64 -1.69
N GLY A 102 4.33 -0.98 -2.94
CA GLY A 102 2.99 -1.01 -3.50
C GLY A 102 2.43 -2.42 -3.77
N ASN A 103 1.37 -2.49 -4.57
CA ASN A 103 0.77 -3.73 -5.06
C ASN A 103 1.19 -3.97 -6.54
N PRO A 104 1.61 -5.16 -6.92
CA PRO A 104 1.70 -6.43 -6.16
C PRO A 104 3.09 -6.72 -5.57
N GLU A 105 3.82 -5.70 -5.21
CA GLU A 105 5.18 -5.77 -4.70
C GLU A 105 5.27 -6.24 -3.24
N ASN A 106 6.50 -6.32 -2.74
CA ASN A 106 6.89 -6.45 -1.35
C ASN A 106 8.16 -5.62 -1.11
N HIS A 107 8.82 -5.77 0.04
CA HIS A 107 10.02 -4.99 0.38
C HIS A 107 11.17 -5.07 -0.64
N VAL A 108 11.21 -6.11 -1.50
CA VAL A 108 12.29 -6.22 -2.51
C VAL A 108 12.19 -5.16 -3.61
N ALA A 109 11.08 -4.44 -3.75
CA ALA A 109 10.94 -3.31 -4.67
C ALA A 109 12.06 -2.25 -4.53
N TRP A 110 12.68 -2.18 -3.35
CA TRP A 110 13.72 -1.21 -3.02
C TRP A 110 15.14 -1.72 -3.24
N HIS A 111 15.33 -2.97 -3.73
CA HIS A 111 16.62 -3.65 -3.78
C HIS A 111 17.73 -2.87 -4.49
N LYS A 112 17.41 -2.15 -5.57
CA LYS A 112 18.41 -1.42 -6.37
C LYS A 112 19.00 -0.20 -5.66
N ILE A 113 18.28 0.36 -4.68
CA ILE A 113 18.71 1.59 -4.00
C ILE A 113 18.98 1.40 -2.50
N ALA A 114 18.42 0.37 -1.88
CA ALA A 114 18.47 0.17 -0.43
C ALA A 114 19.91 0.14 0.14
N ALA A 115 20.78 -0.68 -0.45
CA ALA A 115 22.16 -0.81 0.03
C ALA A 115 22.98 0.48 -0.13
N ARG A 116 22.64 1.30 -1.13
CA ARG A 116 23.28 2.61 -1.33
C ARG A 116 22.78 3.63 -0.34
N LEU A 117 21.47 3.65 -0.07
CA LEU A 117 20.84 4.52 0.94
C LEU A 117 21.34 4.17 2.34
N ALA A 118 21.58 2.89 2.63
CA ALA A 118 22.08 2.42 3.92
C ALA A 118 23.48 2.94 4.28
N LYS A 119 24.21 3.55 3.34
CA LYS A 119 25.48 4.25 3.62
C LYS A 119 25.25 5.55 4.41
N ASN A 120 24.08 6.16 4.31
CA ASN A 120 23.78 7.46 4.90
C ASN A 120 22.55 7.45 5.81
N TYR A 121 21.74 6.40 5.76
CA TYR A 121 20.47 6.28 6.50
C TYR A 121 20.37 4.93 7.20
N HIS A 122 19.62 4.88 8.29
CA HIS A 122 19.07 3.63 8.77
C HIS A 122 17.80 3.34 7.95
N VAL A 123 17.92 2.48 6.96
CA VAL A 123 16.85 2.14 6.02
C VAL A 123 16.00 1.01 6.56
N VAL A 124 14.67 1.18 6.53
CA VAL A 124 13.68 0.20 7.00
C VAL A 124 12.72 -0.12 5.86
N LEU A 125 12.61 -1.40 5.53
CA LEU A 125 11.88 -1.94 4.38
C LEU A 125 10.86 -2.99 4.86
N PRO A 126 9.66 -2.61 5.30
CA PRO A 126 8.64 -3.57 5.71
C PRO A 126 7.84 -4.10 4.53
N ASP A 127 7.31 -5.32 4.69
CA ASP A 127 6.14 -5.78 3.96
C ASP A 127 4.89 -5.23 4.67
N LEU A 128 3.99 -4.56 3.96
CA LEU A 128 2.72 -4.13 4.52
C LEU A 128 1.90 -5.35 4.98
N ARG A 129 1.01 -5.19 6.01
CA ARG A 129 0.11 -6.27 6.43
C ARG A 129 -0.64 -6.86 5.26
N GLY A 130 -0.73 -8.17 5.18
CA GLY A 130 -1.36 -8.89 4.08
C GLY A 130 -0.51 -9.04 2.82
N TYR A 131 0.66 -8.39 2.76
CA TYR A 131 1.62 -8.50 1.66
C TYR A 131 2.87 -9.27 2.07
N GLY A 132 3.64 -9.69 1.08
CA GLY A 132 4.90 -10.39 1.28
C GLY A 132 4.81 -11.50 2.30
N ASP A 133 5.68 -11.48 3.29
CA ASP A 133 5.68 -12.43 4.41
C ASP A 133 5.04 -11.87 5.70
N SER A 134 4.55 -10.63 5.69
CA SER A 134 3.79 -10.08 6.82
C SER A 134 2.49 -10.86 7.07
N SER A 135 1.96 -10.81 8.28
CA SER A 135 0.77 -11.57 8.66
C SER A 135 -0.49 -11.10 7.93
N LEU A 136 -1.50 -11.99 7.92
CA LEU A 136 -2.83 -11.74 7.39
C LEU A 136 -3.83 -11.66 8.55
N PRO A 137 -4.00 -10.50 9.21
CA PRO A 137 -4.98 -10.37 10.30
C PRO A 137 -6.43 -10.49 9.80
N GLU A 138 -7.35 -10.74 10.73
CA GLU A 138 -8.78 -10.73 10.42
C GLU A 138 -9.21 -9.35 9.86
N PRO A 139 -10.14 -9.29 8.90
CA PRO A 139 -10.45 -8.05 8.20
C PRO A 139 -11.10 -6.99 9.10
N GLY A 140 -11.83 -7.40 10.12
CA GLY A 140 -12.70 -6.51 10.88
C GLY A 140 -13.91 -6.01 10.06
N GLN A 141 -14.76 -5.21 10.70
CA GLN A 141 -15.92 -4.63 10.01
C GLN A 141 -15.45 -3.66 8.91
N ASN A 142 -16.05 -3.75 7.72
CA ASN A 142 -15.68 -2.94 6.56
C ASN A 142 -14.17 -2.96 6.24
N HIS A 143 -13.49 -4.07 6.58
CA HIS A 143 -12.05 -4.26 6.36
C HIS A 143 -11.16 -3.23 7.10
N ILE A 144 -11.62 -2.70 8.24
CA ILE A 144 -10.93 -1.63 8.99
C ILE A 144 -9.49 -2.01 9.36
N ASN A 145 -9.21 -3.30 9.58
CA ASN A 145 -7.87 -3.79 9.87
C ASN A 145 -6.94 -3.78 8.65
N TYR A 146 -7.43 -3.42 7.46
CA TYR A 146 -6.65 -3.25 6.23
C TYR A 146 -6.67 -1.80 5.73
N SER A 147 -7.22 -0.88 6.54
CA SER A 147 -7.20 0.55 6.22
C SER A 147 -5.79 1.11 6.19
N PHE A 148 -5.58 2.18 5.44
CA PHE A 148 -4.31 2.91 5.44
C PHE A 148 -3.95 3.43 6.84
N ARG A 149 -4.96 3.73 7.67
CA ARG A 149 -4.77 4.08 9.08
C ARG A 149 -4.16 2.93 9.88
N ALA A 150 -4.68 1.72 9.71
CA ALA A 150 -4.16 0.53 10.38
C ALA A 150 -2.74 0.18 9.91
N MET A 151 -2.48 0.32 8.59
CA MET A 151 -1.13 0.15 8.04
C MET A 151 -0.16 1.22 8.53
N ALA A 152 -0.59 2.48 8.61
CA ALA A 152 0.21 3.58 9.15
C ALA A 152 0.58 3.34 10.61
N GLN A 153 -0.36 2.86 11.43
CA GLN A 153 -0.12 2.52 12.83
C GLN A 153 0.94 1.42 12.98
N ASP A 154 0.89 0.36 12.15
CA ASP A 154 1.94 -0.66 12.14
C ASP A 154 3.33 -0.05 11.91
N MET A 155 3.43 0.84 10.93
CA MET A 155 4.71 1.44 10.55
C MET A 155 5.24 2.37 11.65
N VAL A 156 4.39 3.13 12.30
CA VAL A 156 4.75 3.95 13.47
C VAL A 156 5.29 3.06 14.59
N GLU A 157 4.60 1.96 14.91
CA GLU A 157 5.04 1.02 15.95
C GLU A 157 6.34 0.30 15.58
N VAL A 158 6.52 -0.08 14.31
CA VAL A 158 7.80 -0.65 13.81
C VAL A 158 8.95 0.34 14.01
N MET A 159 8.75 1.61 13.63
CA MET A 159 9.80 2.62 13.77
C MET A 159 10.11 2.93 15.24
N GLU A 160 9.09 2.99 16.10
CA GLU A 160 9.28 3.13 17.55
C GLU A 160 10.08 1.98 18.15
N GLN A 161 9.76 0.75 17.75
CA GLN A 161 10.47 -0.46 18.17
C GLN A 161 11.94 -0.46 17.75
N LEU A 162 12.26 0.13 16.62
CA LEU A 162 13.64 0.35 16.17
C LEU A 162 14.32 1.57 16.83
N GLY A 163 13.62 2.25 17.77
CA GLY A 163 14.15 3.39 18.51
C GLY A 163 13.99 4.75 17.81
N HIS A 164 13.15 4.82 16.77
CA HIS A 164 12.96 6.04 15.97
C HIS A 164 11.63 6.71 16.27
N ARG A 165 11.67 7.89 16.88
CA ARG A 165 10.47 8.72 17.13
C ARG A 165 10.04 9.51 15.91
N GLN A 166 10.99 9.93 15.08
CA GLN A 166 10.77 10.67 13.85
C GLN A 166 11.59 10.03 12.73
N PHE A 167 11.09 10.08 11.50
CA PHE A 167 11.73 9.44 10.37
C PHE A 167 11.37 10.13 9.04
N PHE A 168 12.21 9.95 8.05
CA PHE A 168 11.89 10.22 6.64
C PHE A 168 11.03 9.08 6.08
N LEU A 169 10.14 9.40 5.15
CA LEU A 169 9.17 8.46 4.62
C LEU A 169 9.08 8.56 3.09
N ALA A 170 9.19 7.43 2.40
CA ALA A 170 8.80 7.34 1.01
C ALA A 170 7.84 6.17 0.83
N GLY A 171 6.77 6.38 0.05
CA GLY A 171 5.78 5.34 -0.20
C GLY A 171 5.35 5.29 -1.66
N HIS A 172 5.38 4.08 -2.22
CA HIS A 172 4.93 3.78 -3.57
C HIS A 172 3.54 3.14 -3.55
N ASP A 173 2.64 3.56 -4.43
CA ASP A 173 1.28 3.02 -4.63
C ASP A 173 0.51 2.83 -3.31
N ARG A 174 0.34 1.60 -2.79
CA ARG A 174 -0.32 1.31 -1.49
C ARG A 174 0.46 1.95 -0.34
N GLY A 175 1.78 1.83 -0.38
CA GLY A 175 2.67 2.50 0.58
C GLY A 175 2.55 4.02 0.54
N GLY A 176 2.33 4.61 -0.63
CA GLY A 176 2.12 6.05 -0.78
C GLY A 176 0.82 6.53 -0.13
N ARG A 177 -0.27 5.75 -0.24
CA ARG A 177 -1.54 6.06 0.45
C ARG A 177 -1.43 5.89 1.96
N THR A 178 -0.73 4.83 2.38
CA THR A 178 -0.38 4.64 3.80
C THR A 178 0.44 5.83 4.31
N SER A 179 1.40 6.33 3.52
CA SER A 179 2.20 7.51 3.86
C SER A 179 1.37 8.78 3.98
N HIS A 180 0.42 8.99 3.05
CA HIS A 180 -0.51 10.12 3.13
C HIS A 180 -1.34 10.06 4.42
N ARG A 181 -1.92 8.90 4.74
CA ARG A 181 -2.70 8.71 5.96
C ARG A 181 -1.84 8.87 7.21
N MET A 182 -0.61 8.38 7.20
CA MET A 182 0.35 8.54 8.30
C MET A 182 0.66 10.03 8.57
N CYS A 183 0.88 10.82 7.53
CA CYS A 183 1.12 12.27 7.69
C CYS A 183 -0.10 13.02 8.25
N LEU A 184 -1.33 12.53 8.00
CA LEU A 184 -2.54 13.11 8.58
C LEU A 184 -2.76 12.71 10.06
N ASP A 185 -2.48 11.44 10.40
CA ASP A 185 -2.77 10.89 11.74
C ASP A 185 -1.59 11.04 12.72
N HIS A 186 -0.35 11.08 12.21
CA HIS A 186 0.89 11.12 12.99
C HIS A 186 1.87 12.18 12.44
N PRO A 187 1.45 13.45 12.29
CA PRO A 187 2.28 14.48 11.66
C PRO A 187 3.61 14.72 12.42
N GLU A 188 3.63 14.44 13.72
CA GLU A 188 4.83 14.58 14.56
C GLU A 188 5.88 13.49 14.32
N ARG A 189 5.54 12.43 13.56
CA ARG A 189 6.42 11.29 13.28
C ARG A 189 7.20 11.45 11.99
N VAL A 190 6.61 12.11 11.00
CA VAL A 190 7.17 12.16 9.64
C VAL A 190 7.87 13.50 9.41
N MET A 191 9.19 13.47 9.27
CA MET A 191 10.00 14.67 9.03
C MET A 191 9.83 15.21 7.61
N LYS A 192 9.86 14.34 6.61
CA LYS A 192 9.61 14.65 5.18
C LYS A 192 9.02 13.42 4.52
N VAL A 193 8.20 13.61 3.48
CA VAL A 193 7.55 12.52 2.75
C VAL A 193 7.70 12.63 1.25
N CYS A 194 8.01 11.49 0.58
CA CYS A 194 7.97 11.36 -0.86
C CYS A 194 6.82 10.42 -1.26
N MET A 195 5.82 10.93 -1.97
CA MET A 195 4.72 10.15 -2.56
C MET A 195 5.10 9.71 -3.97
N ILE A 196 5.02 8.40 -4.24
CA ILE A 196 5.51 7.84 -5.51
C ILE A 196 4.36 7.18 -6.27
N ASP A 197 4.09 7.69 -7.46
CA ASP A 197 3.08 7.27 -8.44
C ASP A 197 1.69 6.97 -7.85
N VAL A 198 1.23 7.88 -7.00
CA VAL A 198 -0.02 7.73 -6.24
C VAL A 198 -0.82 9.03 -6.22
N LEU A 199 -2.13 8.92 -6.31
CA LEU A 199 -3.09 10.00 -6.02
C LEU A 199 -3.85 9.67 -4.73
N PRO A 200 -4.31 10.69 -3.97
CA PRO A 200 -5.11 10.49 -2.76
C PRO A 200 -6.34 9.60 -3.02
N ASN A 201 -6.63 8.71 -2.10
CA ASN A 201 -7.70 7.72 -2.26
C ASN A 201 -9.08 8.37 -2.49
N TYR A 202 -9.41 9.41 -1.74
CA TYR A 202 -10.64 10.20 -1.92
C TYR A 202 -10.76 10.71 -3.37
N PHE A 203 -9.67 11.30 -3.91
CA PHE A 203 -9.67 11.82 -5.28
C PHE A 203 -9.91 10.72 -6.29
N VAL A 204 -9.28 9.55 -6.13
CA VAL A 204 -9.44 8.42 -7.07
C VAL A 204 -10.89 7.98 -7.14
N TRP A 205 -11.54 7.73 -6.00
CA TRP A 205 -12.91 7.23 -5.97
C TRP A 205 -13.95 8.28 -6.43
N THR A 206 -13.71 9.56 -6.16
CA THR A 206 -14.63 10.63 -6.57
C THR A 206 -14.47 11.07 -8.02
N ASN A 207 -13.36 10.68 -8.69
CA ASN A 207 -13.06 11.06 -10.08
C ASN A 207 -12.87 9.84 -11.00
N THR A 208 -13.56 8.74 -10.73
CA THR A 208 -13.51 7.53 -11.54
C THR A 208 -14.14 7.78 -12.92
N THR A 209 -13.35 7.55 -13.97
CA THR A 209 -13.79 7.67 -15.37
C THR A 209 -13.75 6.30 -16.07
N LYS A 210 -14.39 6.19 -17.26
CA LYS A 210 -14.27 4.99 -18.10
C LYS A 210 -12.82 4.63 -18.41
N ALA A 211 -11.98 5.60 -18.77
CA ALA A 211 -10.57 5.37 -19.07
C ALA A 211 -9.81 4.87 -17.84
N TRP A 212 -10.07 5.46 -16.68
CA TRP A 212 -9.47 5.00 -15.43
C TRP A 212 -9.92 3.58 -15.07
N ALA A 213 -11.21 3.28 -15.17
CA ALA A 213 -11.75 1.95 -14.85
C ALA A 213 -11.16 0.85 -15.75
N ILE A 214 -10.90 1.15 -17.03
CA ILE A 214 -10.23 0.22 -17.94
C ILE A 214 -8.76 0.05 -17.57
N GLY A 215 -8.00 1.12 -17.38
CA GLY A 215 -6.57 1.08 -17.07
C GLY A 215 -6.26 0.60 -15.64
N SER A 216 -7.18 0.82 -14.70
CA SER A 216 -7.08 0.46 -13.29
C SER A 216 -8.12 -0.60 -12.90
N TRP A 217 -8.45 -1.51 -13.83
CA TRP A 217 -9.51 -2.53 -13.70
C TRP A 217 -9.45 -3.31 -12.38
N HIS A 218 -8.24 -3.55 -11.86
CA HIS A 218 -8.02 -4.28 -10.61
C HIS A 218 -8.67 -3.60 -9.40
N TRP A 219 -8.83 -2.28 -9.39
CA TRP A 219 -9.51 -1.57 -8.31
C TRP A 219 -10.98 -1.98 -8.22
N THR A 220 -11.68 -2.02 -9.35
CA THR A 220 -13.10 -2.41 -9.39
C THR A 220 -13.31 -3.91 -9.27
N PHE A 221 -12.29 -4.72 -9.60
CA PHE A 221 -12.32 -6.16 -9.49
C PHE A 221 -12.01 -6.64 -8.06
N MET A 222 -10.93 -6.16 -7.45
CA MET A 222 -10.48 -6.63 -6.14
C MET A 222 -11.39 -6.17 -4.99
N VAL A 223 -12.24 -5.17 -5.20
CA VAL A 223 -13.26 -4.75 -4.21
C VAL A 223 -14.52 -5.62 -4.24
N GLN A 224 -14.64 -6.53 -5.19
CA GLN A 224 -15.79 -7.43 -5.24
C GLN A 224 -15.85 -8.33 -3.97
N PRO A 225 -17.04 -8.83 -3.59
CA PRO A 225 -17.19 -9.64 -2.39
C PRO A 225 -16.27 -10.87 -2.36
N GLU A 226 -15.69 -11.14 -1.20
CA GLU A 226 -14.94 -12.39 -0.92
C GLU A 226 -15.88 -13.60 -1.06
N PRO A 227 -15.47 -14.72 -1.68
CA PRO A 227 -14.13 -15.03 -2.18
C PRO A 227 -13.97 -14.88 -3.71
N PHE A 228 -14.74 -14.03 -4.37
CA PHE A 228 -14.83 -14.03 -5.84
C PHE A 228 -13.49 -13.63 -6.50
N PRO A 229 -12.88 -12.45 -6.22
CA PRO A 229 -11.60 -12.10 -6.81
C PRO A 229 -10.48 -13.03 -6.36
N GLU A 230 -10.46 -13.46 -5.10
CA GLU A 230 -9.44 -14.35 -4.56
C GLU A 230 -9.39 -15.69 -5.33
N ARG A 231 -10.53 -16.28 -5.60
CA ARG A 231 -10.63 -17.52 -6.36
C ARG A 231 -10.15 -17.35 -7.79
N LEU A 232 -10.54 -16.28 -8.47
CA LEU A 232 -10.13 -16.04 -9.84
C LEU A 232 -8.63 -15.74 -9.93
N MET A 233 -8.09 -14.93 -9.03
CA MET A 233 -6.67 -14.59 -9.01
C MET A 233 -5.78 -15.79 -8.67
N SER A 234 -6.25 -16.71 -7.82
CA SER A 234 -5.52 -17.94 -7.47
C SER A 234 -5.73 -19.10 -8.44
N ALA A 235 -6.67 -18.99 -9.38
CA ALA A 235 -6.97 -20.06 -10.35
C ALA A 235 -5.95 -20.15 -11.50
N VAL A 236 -5.11 -19.13 -11.67
CA VAL A 236 -4.06 -19.08 -12.68
C VAL A 236 -2.67 -19.10 -12.03
N PRO A 237 -1.62 -19.54 -12.74
CA PRO A 237 -0.25 -19.47 -12.23
C PRO A 237 0.10 -18.04 -11.79
N ALA A 238 0.74 -17.91 -10.62
CA ALA A 238 1.15 -16.61 -10.06
C ALA A 238 2.00 -15.82 -11.06
N GLU A 239 2.95 -16.47 -11.71
CA GLU A 239 3.80 -15.88 -12.76
C GLU A 239 2.97 -15.26 -13.89
N PHE A 240 1.96 -15.99 -14.39
CA PHE A 240 1.07 -15.50 -15.45
C PHE A 240 0.32 -14.22 -15.00
N PHE A 241 -0.26 -14.26 -13.80
CA PHE A 241 -1.02 -13.13 -13.29
C PHE A 241 -0.11 -11.90 -13.10
N LEU A 242 1.03 -12.07 -12.43
CA LEU A 242 1.96 -11.00 -12.13
C LEU A 242 2.56 -10.37 -13.38
N LYS A 243 3.02 -11.19 -14.36
CA LYS A 243 3.52 -10.67 -15.63
C LYS A 243 2.49 -9.78 -16.32
N ASN A 244 1.26 -10.26 -16.47
CA ASN A 244 0.21 -9.48 -17.13
C ASN A 244 -0.18 -8.22 -16.32
N ARG A 245 -0.21 -8.32 -14.98
CA ARG A 245 -0.53 -7.20 -14.10
C ARG A 245 0.54 -6.11 -14.12
N MET A 246 1.81 -6.50 -14.11
CA MET A 246 2.93 -5.56 -14.02
C MET A 246 3.27 -4.93 -15.39
N VAL A 247 3.19 -5.67 -16.49
CA VAL A 247 3.45 -5.15 -17.85
C VAL A 247 2.55 -3.96 -18.18
N ILE A 248 1.27 -4.02 -17.83
CA ILE A 248 0.31 -2.92 -18.09
C ILE A 248 0.76 -1.61 -17.44
N ARG A 249 1.42 -1.68 -16.29
CA ARG A 249 1.88 -0.53 -15.52
C ARG A 249 3.36 -0.21 -15.71
N GLY A 250 4.15 -1.16 -16.19
CA GLY A 250 5.60 -1.02 -16.39
C GLY A 250 6.01 -0.07 -17.51
N GLY A 251 5.09 0.21 -18.44
CA GLY A 251 5.32 1.20 -19.52
C GLY A 251 6.16 0.67 -20.68
N ASN A 252 7.21 -0.13 -20.45
CA ASN A 252 8.10 -0.72 -21.46
C ASN A 252 8.40 -2.21 -21.18
N GLY A 253 7.42 -2.96 -20.67
CA GLY A 253 7.63 -4.36 -20.32
C GLY A 253 8.13 -4.55 -18.88
N LEU A 254 8.88 -5.62 -18.64
CA LEU A 254 9.40 -6.00 -17.32
C LEU A 254 10.93 -6.05 -17.26
N ASP A 255 11.62 -5.45 -18.22
CA ASP A 255 13.09 -5.47 -18.33
C ASP A 255 13.80 -4.81 -17.13
N PHE A 256 13.05 -4.02 -16.36
CA PHE A 256 13.52 -3.42 -15.12
C PHE A 256 13.64 -4.45 -13.96
N LEU A 257 12.97 -5.60 -14.05
CA LEU A 257 13.03 -6.67 -13.05
C LEU A 257 14.15 -7.67 -13.37
N THR A 258 14.93 -8.02 -12.34
CA THR A 258 15.80 -9.19 -12.43
C THR A 258 14.99 -10.48 -12.20
N PRO A 259 15.41 -11.63 -12.75
CA PRO A 259 14.72 -12.89 -12.49
C PRO A 259 14.54 -13.19 -11.00
N ALA A 260 15.57 -13.01 -10.19
CA ALA A 260 15.53 -13.26 -8.75
C ALA A 260 14.45 -12.41 -8.01
N VAL A 261 14.26 -11.16 -8.43
CA VAL A 261 13.24 -10.27 -7.86
C VAL A 261 11.85 -10.68 -8.31
N PHE A 262 11.70 -11.00 -9.59
CA PHE A 262 10.41 -11.47 -10.10
C PHE A 262 9.99 -12.80 -9.47
N ASP A 263 10.94 -13.74 -9.31
CA ASP A 263 10.70 -15.01 -8.62
C ASP A 263 10.28 -14.81 -7.15
N GLU A 264 10.83 -13.80 -6.48
CA GLU A 264 10.41 -13.43 -5.13
C GLU A 264 8.98 -12.87 -5.09
N TYR A 265 8.58 -12.05 -6.06
CA TYR A 265 7.18 -11.63 -6.19
C TYR A 265 6.26 -12.81 -6.43
N VAL A 266 6.65 -13.76 -7.31
CA VAL A 266 5.92 -15.00 -7.58
C VAL A 266 5.82 -15.86 -6.31
N ARG A 267 6.92 -16.05 -5.56
CA ARG A 267 6.94 -16.79 -4.30
C ARG A 267 5.95 -16.22 -3.28
N CYS A 268 5.90 -14.90 -3.18
CA CYS A 268 5.01 -14.21 -2.26
C CYS A 268 3.55 -14.18 -2.72
N TYR A 269 3.28 -14.40 -4.00
CA TYR A 269 1.93 -14.32 -4.57
C TYR A 269 1.12 -15.60 -4.28
N THR A 270 0.71 -15.76 -3.05
CA THR A 270 -0.06 -16.90 -2.53
C THR A 270 -1.51 -16.50 -2.25
N LEU A 271 -2.39 -17.46 -1.98
CA LEU A 271 -3.78 -17.17 -1.56
C LEU A 271 -3.81 -16.20 -0.35
N LYS A 272 -2.83 -16.29 0.56
CA LYS A 272 -2.70 -15.37 1.70
C LYS A 272 -2.54 -13.91 1.22
N THR A 273 -1.59 -13.65 0.33
CA THR A 273 -1.29 -12.29 -0.13
C THR A 273 -2.34 -11.77 -1.12
N ILE A 274 -2.94 -12.65 -1.91
CA ILE A 274 -4.10 -12.33 -2.74
C ILE A 274 -5.25 -11.86 -1.85
N THR A 275 -5.58 -12.62 -0.78
CA THR A 275 -6.62 -12.25 0.18
C THR A 275 -6.29 -10.92 0.86
N GLY A 276 -5.05 -10.73 1.32
CA GLY A 276 -4.60 -9.49 1.94
C GLY A 276 -4.76 -8.29 1.01
N SER A 277 -4.32 -8.43 -0.24
CA SER A 277 -4.49 -7.40 -1.27
C SER A 277 -5.97 -7.07 -1.50
N CYS A 278 -6.84 -8.07 -1.66
CA CYS A 278 -8.27 -7.82 -1.87
C CYS A 278 -8.91 -7.12 -0.66
N ARG A 279 -8.54 -7.49 0.57
CA ARG A 279 -9.03 -6.84 1.80
C ARG A 279 -8.57 -5.38 1.88
N ASP A 280 -7.32 -5.10 1.50
CA ASP A 280 -6.80 -3.74 1.40
C ASP A 280 -7.58 -2.93 0.35
N TYR A 281 -7.82 -3.47 -0.85
CA TYR A 281 -8.63 -2.77 -1.86
C TYR A 281 -10.09 -2.57 -1.41
N ARG A 282 -10.69 -3.50 -0.68
CA ARG A 282 -12.03 -3.30 -0.09
C ARG A 282 -12.05 -2.20 0.95
N ALA A 283 -11.02 -2.13 1.80
CA ALA A 283 -10.87 -1.03 2.75
C ALA A 283 -10.86 0.33 2.06
N THR A 284 -10.19 0.48 0.89
CA THR A 284 -10.16 1.74 0.14
C THR A 284 -11.53 2.21 -0.32
N ALA A 285 -12.43 1.27 -0.63
CA ALA A 285 -13.77 1.57 -1.11
C ALA A 285 -14.81 1.70 0.02
N THR A 286 -14.44 1.38 1.24
CA THR A 286 -15.29 1.42 2.43
C THR A 286 -14.72 2.34 3.50
N CYS A 287 -14.09 1.80 4.53
CA CYS A 287 -13.64 2.58 5.70
C CYS A 287 -12.62 3.67 5.35
N ASP A 288 -11.68 3.45 4.42
CA ASP A 288 -10.76 4.50 4.01
C ASP A 288 -11.48 5.63 3.27
N PHE A 289 -12.44 5.29 2.39
CA PHE A 289 -13.21 6.31 1.68
C PHE A 289 -14.06 7.15 2.65
N GLU A 290 -14.64 6.52 3.68
CA GLU A 290 -15.39 7.22 4.73
C GLU A 290 -14.48 8.17 5.52
N MET A 291 -13.31 7.68 5.98
CA MET A 291 -12.32 8.47 6.70
C MET A 291 -11.78 9.63 5.85
N ASP A 292 -11.42 9.35 4.60
CA ASP A 292 -10.90 10.36 3.69
C ASP A 292 -11.96 11.39 3.29
N THR A 293 -13.24 11.01 3.26
CA THR A 293 -14.36 11.93 3.06
C THR A 293 -14.51 12.87 4.23
N ALA A 294 -14.37 12.36 5.46
CA ALA A 294 -14.40 13.19 6.67
C ALA A 294 -13.21 14.15 6.73
N ASP A 295 -12.05 13.71 6.21
CA ASP A 295 -10.79 14.45 6.22
C ASP A 295 -10.50 15.21 4.89
N LYS A 296 -11.45 15.26 3.94
CA LYS A 296 -11.23 15.76 2.56
C LYS A 296 -10.64 17.18 2.48
N ASP A 297 -10.88 18.00 3.50
CA ASP A 297 -10.40 19.39 3.60
C ASP A 297 -9.12 19.51 4.43
N ARG A 298 -8.65 18.42 5.04
CA ARG A 298 -7.36 18.38 5.74
C ARG A 298 -6.21 18.24 4.75
N ARG A 299 -5.12 18.90 5.05
CA ARG A 299 -3.89 18.86 4.27
C ARG A 299 -2.76 18.36 5.15
N ILE A 300 -1.85 17.56 4.56
CA ILE A 300 -0.62 17.21 5.28
C ILE A 300 0.28 18.44 5.39
N GLU A 301 0.78 18.69 6.60
CA GLU A 301 1.71 19.79 6.88
C GLU A 301 3.18 19.35 6.74
N THR A 302 3.42 18.05 6.66
CA THR A 302 4.76 17.48 6.43
C THR A 302 5.31 17.97 5.11
N PRO A 303 6.56 18.46 5.02
CA PRO A 303 7.22 18.78 3.76
C PRO A 303 7.18 17.58 2.81
N ALA A 304 6.68 17.79 1.61
CA ALA A 304 6.37 16.71 0.67
C ALA A 304 6.93 16.94 -0.73
N ILE A 305 7.32 15.86 -1.38
CA ILE A 305 7.51 15.81 -2.84
C ILE A 305 6.65 14.70 -3.43
N VAL A 306 6.25 14.87 -4.69
CA VAL A 306 5.46 13.88 -5.42
C VAL A 306 6.14 13.55 -6.73
N LEU A 307 6.46 12.27 -6.94
CA LEU A 307 7.09 11.76 -8.15
C LEU A 307 6.14 10.76 -8.83
N TRP A 308 6.01 10.82 -10.15
CA TRP A 308 5.16 9.87 -10.89
C TRP A 308 5.75 9.48 -12.23
N GLY A 309 5.41 8.27 -12.70
CA GLY A 309 5.80 7.78 -14.01
C GLY A 309 4.96 8.42 -15.12
N ALA A 310 5.62 8.99 -16.14
CA ALA A 310 4.94 9.57 -17.29
C ALA A 310 4.46 8.52 -18.28
N ARG A 311 5.15 7.36 -18.37
CA ARG A 311 4.78 6.26 -19.25
C ARG A 311 3.57 5.52 -18.69
N GLY A 312 2.63 5.14 -19.55
CA GLY A 312 1.41 4.46 -19.13
C GLY A 312 0.34 5.36 -18.50
N GLN A 313 0.58 6.68 -18.44
CA GLN A 313 -0.40 7.69 -18.02
C GLN A 313 -0.72 8.62 -19.20
N PRO A 314 -1.99 8.99 -19.44
CA PRO A 314 -2.32 10.04 -20.39
C PRO A 314 -1.63 11.36 -20.00
N PRO A 315 -1.13 12.17 -20.96
CA PRO A 315 -0.48 13.45 -20.64
C PRO A 315 -1.34 14.40 -19.79
N ALA A 316 -2.66 14.37 -19.97
CA ALA A 316 -3.60 15.14 -19.16
C ALA A 316 -3.54 14.76 -17.68
N ARG A 317 -3.35 13.47 -17.37
CA ARG A 317 -3.24 12.98 -16.00
C ARG A 317 -1.95 13.40 -15.31
N SER A 318 -0.86 13.53 -16.06
CA SER A 318 0.41 14.01 -15.54
C SER A 318 0.29 15.44 -14.99
N LYS A 319 -0.43 16.33 -15.67
CA LYS A 319 -0.72 17.69 -15.16
C LYS A 319 -1.63 17.65 -13.92
N GLU A 320 -2.60 16.72 -13.92
CA GLU A 320 -3.53 16.55 -12.83
C GLU A 320 -2.84 16.13 -11.52
N PHE A 321 -1.79 15.30 -11.56
CA PHE A 321 -1.08 14.84 -10.36
C PHE A 321 -0.66 16.00 -9.45
N LEU A 322 0.05 16.98 -10.00
CA LEU A 322 0.54 18.12 -9.23
C LEU A 322 -0.62 18.97 -8.68
N GLU A 323 -1.63 19.24 -9.51
CA GLU A 323 -2.77 20.08 -9.10
C GLU A 323 -3.62 19.40 -8.02
N VAL A 324 -3.71 18.07 -8.05
CA VAL A 324 -4.38 17.31 -6.99
C VAL A 324 -3.57 17.40 -5.70
N TRP A 325 -2.27 17.10 -5.74
CA TRP A 325 -1.46 17.10 -4.52
C TRP A 325 -1.34 18.49 -3.88
N LYS A 326 -1.36 19.57 -4.64
CA LYS A 326 -1.47 20.93 -4.08
C LYS A 326 -2.71 21.15 -3.21
N LYS A 327 -3.78 20.38 -3.42
CA LYS A 327 -4.99 20.44 -2.59
C LYS A 327 -4.86 19.63 -1.31
N PHE A 328 -4.03 18.57 -1.29
CA PHE A 328 -3.89 17.64 -0.18
C PHE A 328 -2.61 17.82 0.65
N ALA A 329 -1.64 18.60 0.16
CA ALA A 329 -0.40 18.91 0.86
C ALA A 329 -0.21 20.43 0.96
N ALA A 330 -0.02 20.92 2.19
CA ALA A 330 0.21 22.35 2.47
C ALA A 330 1.63 22.75 2.08
N ASN A 331 2.60 21.89 2.40
CA ASN A 331 4.03 22.11 2.19
C ASN A 331 4.57 21.23 1.05
N LEU A 332 3.91 21.25 -0.11
CA LEU A 332 4.38 20.56 -1.31
C LEU A 332 5.55 21.35 -1.92
N GLU A 333 6.78 20.84 -1.76
CA GLU A 333 7.97 21.51 -2.29
C GLU A 333 8.01 21.46 -3.83
N TYR A 334 7.78 20.28 -4.40
CA TYR A 334 7.61 20.10 -5.84
C TYR A 334 6.93 18.77 -6.20
N GLY A 335 6.48 18.66 -7.43
CA GLY A 335 6.06 17.42 -8.06
C GLY A 335 6.65 17.30 -9.45
N GLU A 336 7.06 16.09 -9.85
CA GLU A 336 7.77 15.87 -11.11
C GLU A 336 7.40 14.55 -11.77
N ALA A 337 7.15 14.61 -13.09
CA ALA A 337 6.94 13.46 -13.93
C ALA A 337 8.30 12.87 -14.37
N MET A 338 8.47 11.56 -14.19
CA MET A 338 9.67 10.83 -14.57
C MET A 338 9.44 10.03 -15.86
N ASP A 339 10.45 9.92 -16.71
CA ASP A 339 10.38 9.09 -17.91
C ASP A 339 10.53 7.60 -17.56
N CYS A 340 9.52 7.06 -16.88
CA CYS A 340 9.44 5.67 -16.44
C CYS A 340 7.98 5.20 -16.34
N GLY A 341 7.79 3.92 -16.03
CA GLY A 341 6.50 3.34 -15.65
C GLY A 341 6.17 3.54 -14.18
N HIS A 342 5.28 2.69 -13.68
CA HIS A 342 4.78 2.71 -12.30
C HIS A 342 5.85 2.32 -11.26
N TYR A 343 6.72 1.36 -11.59
CA TYR A 343 7.67 0.73 -10.67
C TYR A 343 8.99 1.51 -10.61
N MET A 344 8.91 2.76 -10.16
CA MET A 344 9.96 3.76 -10.32
C MET A 344 11.29 3.40 -9.67
N ALA A 345 11.27 2.81 -8.46
CA ALA A 345 12.49 2.42 -7.74
C ALA A 345 13.28 1.32 -8.45
N GLU A 346 12.61 0.53 -9.28
CA GLU A 346 13.19 -0.56 -10.05
C GLU A 346 13.53 -0.12 -11.49
N ASP A 347 12.69 0.72 -12.11
CA ASP A 347 12.86 1.19 -13.49
C ASP A 347 13.94 2.27 -13.62
N ILE A 348 13.97 3.24 -12.69
CA ILE A 348 14.91 4.39 -12.71
C ILE A 348 15.65 4.57 -11.37
N PRO A 349 16.35 3.53 -10.86
CA PRO A 349 16.93 3.53 -9.52
C PRO A 349 17.92 4.66 -9.28
N GLU A 350 18.71 5.05 -10.28
CA GLU A 350 19.69 6.14 -10.16
C GLU A 350 19.02 7.47 -9.88
N ILE A 351 17.96 7.77 -10.62
CA ILE A 351 17.20 9.01 -10.45
C ILE A 351 16.50 9.00 -9.08
N MET A 352 15.90 7.87 -8.69
CA MET A 352 15.23 7.75 -7.40
C MET A 352 16.21 7.92 -6.23
N TYR A 353 17.39 7.31 -6.31
CA TYR A 353 18.45 7.51 -5.33
C TYR A 353 18.85 8.98 -5.18
N ASP A 354 19.07 9.67 -6.30
CA ASP A 354 19.43 11.09 -6.32
C ASP A 354 18.33 11.99 -5.74
N LYS A 355 17.06 11.71 -6.07
CA LYS A 355 15.92 12.43 -5.51
C LYS A 355 15.83 12.26 -3.99
N PHE A 356 16.00 11.04 -3.50
CA PHE A 356 15.94 10.74 -2.07
C PHE A 356 17.08 11.42 -1.30
N THR A 357 18.31 11.31 -1.78
CA THR A 357 19.47 11.90 -1.10
C THR A 357 19.47 13.42 -1.10
N LYS A 358 18.85 14.06 -2.10
CA LYS A 358 18.67 15.52 -2.15
C LYS A 358 17.54 16.01 -1.26
N PHE A 359 16.47 15.23 -1.16
CA PHE A 359 15.28 15.63 -0.41
C PHE A 359 15.36 15.27 1.08
N PHE A 360 15.78 14.06 1.42
CA PHE A 360 15.85 13.56 2.79
C PHE A 360 17.12 14.02 3.53
N VAL A 361 17.32 15.31 3.58
CA VAL A 361 18.36 15.92 4.39
C VAL A 361 17.78 16.39 5.71
N ALA A 362 18.52 16.15 6.82
CA ALA A 362 18.13 16.54 8.18
C ALA A 362 18.26 18.05 8.38
#